data_f0f1a0c472f206d48096deb7fea95ebc
#
_entry.id   f0f1a0c472f206d48096deb7fea95ebc
#
_cell.length_a   1.000
_cell.length_b   1.000
_cell.length_c   1.000
_cell.angle_alpha   90.00
_cell.angle_beta   90.00
_cell.angle_gamma   90.00
#
_symmetry.space_group_name_H-M   'P 1'
#
loop_
_entity.id
_entity.type
_entity.pdbx_description
1 polymer ?
#
loop_
_entity_poly.entity_id
_entity_poly.type
_entity_poly.pdbx_seq_one_letter_code
_entity_poly.pdbx_strand_id
1 'polypeptide(L)'
;ELTGSIEQIFNDINHYVFEEEQVDLQHTYIDGTKIEANANRYSWVWKKSCIKNREKVFEKISALIDAMNTDVLNFMGVKFEKRAEYAIDYVKEILDSYQKATDLDVTGFVTGRGHRKTLLQRQYQEMAKYLERLKTYTKHIEICGESRNSYAKTDKDATFMRIKRDYMGNDQLLPAYNVQAAICDEYIAVIDVKPYASDQ
;
A
#
# COMPACT_ATOMS: atom_id res chain seq x y z
N GLU A 1 8.30 23.17 15.81
CA GLU A 1 7.53 22.02 15.25
C GLU A 1 6.49 21.57 16.26
N LEU A 2 5.22 21.97 16.05
CA LEU A 2 4.13 21.76 17.01
C LEU A 2 3.47 20.38 16.92
N THR A 3 3.80 19.58 15.90
CA THR A 3 3.06 18.35 15.56
C THR A 3 3.02 17.31 16.70
N GLY A 4 4.05 17.22 17.54
CA GLY A 4 4.07 16.32 18.70
C GLY A 4 3.44 16.89 19.97
N SER A 5 3.10 18.20 19.98
CA SER A 5 2.59 18.88 21.16
C SER A 5 1.12 19.32 21.04
N ILE A 6 0.51 19.20 19.83
CA ILE A 6 -0.85 19.68 19.60
C ILE A 6 -1.86 18.91 20.45
N GLU A 7 -1.72 17.60 20.53
CA GLU A 7 -2.61 16.74 21.33
C GLU A 7 -2.50 17.08 22.82
N GLN A 8 -1.28 17.28 23.31
CA GLN A 8 -1.04 17.68 24.69
C GLN A 8 -1.63 19.06 25.00
N ILE A 9 -1.41 20.05 24.13
CA ILE A 9 -1.97 21.39 24.26
C ILE A 9 -3.51 21.34 24.26
N PHE A 10 -4.11 20.55 23.37
CA PHE A 10 -5.56 20.36 23.32
C PHE A 10 -6.10 19.75 24.62
N ASN A 11 -5.43 18.72 25.15
CA ASN A 11 -5.82 18.09 26.40
C ASN A 11 -5.66 19.05 27.60
N ASP A 12 -4.59 19.82 27.65
CA ASP A 12 -4.35 20.79 28.73
C ASP A 12 -5.42 21.90 28.74
N ILE A 13 -5.78 22.41 27.54
CA ILE A 13 -6.86 23.39 27.38
C ILE A 13 -8.21 22.79 27.81
N ASN A 14 -8.53 21.57 27.36
CA ASN A 14 -9.77 20.90 27.73
C ASN A 14 -9.86 20.69 29.24
N HIS A 15 -8.78 20.28 29.88
CA HIS A 15 -8.75 20.08 31.33
C HIS A 15 -9.08 21.37 32.08
N TYR A 16 -8.43 22.47 31.67
CA TYR A 16 -8.70 23.79 32.26
C TYR A 16 -10.17 24.24 32.06
N VAL A 17 -10.69 24.11 30.82
CA VAL A 17 -12.07 24.52 30.51
C VAL A 17 -13.09 23.66 31.25
N PHE A 18 -12.87 22.34 31.33
CA PHE A 18 -13.80 21.42 32.00
C PHE A 18 -13.90 21.69 33.51
N GLU A 19 -12.79 22.07 34.14
CA GLU A 19 -12.79 22.47 35.55
C GLU A 19 -13.49 23.80 35.79
N GLU A 20 -13.19 24.84 34.99
CA GLU A 20 -13.77 26.17 35.14
C GLU A 20 -15.30 26.20 34.86
N GLU A 21 -15.73 25.49 33.79
CA GLU A 21 -17.12 25.50 33.34
C GLU A 21 -17.94 24.34 33.96
N GLN A 22 -17.34 23.52 34.82
CA GLN A 22 -18.00 22.37 35.49
C GLN A 22 -18.73 21.45 34.49
N VAL A 23 -18.06 21.11 33.37
CA VAL A 23 -18.64 20.31 32.28
C VAL A 23 -19.08 18.93 32.75
N ASP A 24 -20.30 18.52 32.39
CA ASP A 24 -20.79 17.17 32.69
C ASP A 24 -20.09 16.11 31.81
N LEU A 25 -19.19 15.34 32.40
CA LEU A 25 -18.48 14.24 31.74
C LEU A 25 -19.24 12.90 31.77
N GLN A 26 -20.41 12.83 32.41
CA GLN A 26 -21.20 11.59 32.48
C GLN A 26 -21.94 11.29 31.16
N HIS A 27 -22.23 12.33 30.39
CA HIS A 27 -22.92 12.20 29.11
C HIS A 27 -21.99 12.65 27.97
N THR A 28 -21.60 11.67 27.16
CA THR A 28 -20.72 11.90 26.00
C THR A 28 -21.45 11.54 24.71
N TYR A 29 -21.50 12.46 23.77
CA TYR A 29 -22.03 12.24 22.44
C TYR A 29 -20.87 12.07 21.47
N ILE A 30 -20.93 11.00 20.64
CA ILE A 30 -19.90 10.75 19.61
C ILE A 30 -20.55 11.00 18.25
N ASP A 31 -19.97 11.92 17.47
CA ASP A 31 -20.36 12.17 16.08
C ASP A 31 -19.17 12.02 15.15
N GLY A 32 -19.44 11.43 13.98
CA GLY A 32 -18.45 11.18 12.96
C GLY A 32 -18.71 12.00 11.71
N THR A 33 -17.69 12.68 11.24
CA THR A 33 -17.72 13.39 9.96
C THR A 33 -16.59 12.95 9.03
N LYS A 34 -16.87 12.97 7.71
CA LYS A 34 -15.86 12.66 6.69
C LYS A 34 -15.40 13.94 6.04
N ILE A 35 -14.10 14.21 6.17
CA ILE A 35 -13.46 15.40 5.63
C ILE A 35 -12.66 15.01 4.41
N GLU A 36 -12.92 15.63 3.25
CA GLU A 36 -12.17 15.39 2.02
C GLU A 36 -10.71 15.78 2.20
N ALA A 37 -9.81 14.89 1.82
CA ALA A 37 -8.38 15.13 1.84
C ALA A 37 -7.94 15.94 0.61
N ASN A 38 -6.96 16.81 0.76
CA ASN A 38 -6.34 17.52 -0.36
C ASN A 38 -5.45 16.57 -1.17
N ALA A 39 -6.07 15.56 -1.78
CA ALA A 39 -5.40 14.50 -2.53
C ALA A 39 -6.02 14.28 -3.90
N ASN A 40 -5.21 13.76 -4.84
CA ASN A 40 -5.69 13.45 -6.16
C ASN A 40 -6.67 12.27 -6.14
N ARG A 41 -7.95 12.54 -6.41
CA ARG A 41 -9.04 11.56 -6.45
C ARG A 41 -8.86 10.43 -7.47
N TYR A 42 -7.97 10.58 -8.44
CA TYR A 42 -7.68 9.55 -9.45
C TYR A 42 -6.45 8.71 -9.13
N SER A 43 -5.80 8.95 -8.00
CA SER A 43 -4.57 8.26 -7.59
C SER A 43 -4.79 7.14 -6.57
N TRP A 44 -5.91 6.44 -6.66
CA TRP A 44 -6.29 5.38 -5.72
C TRP A 44 -5.43 4.12 -5.85
N VAL A 45 -5.25 3.46 -4.72
CA VAL A 45 -4.71 2.11 -4.62
C VAL A 45 -5.67 1.25 -3.79
N TRP A 46 -6.11 0.12 -4.35
CA TRP A 46 -7.00 -0.82 -3.69
C TRP A 46 -6.23 -2.04 -3.19
N LYS A 47 -6.27 -2.31 -1.88
CA LYS A 47 -5.60 -3.45 -1.24
C LYS A 47 -5.96 -4.78 -1.90
N LYS A 48 -7.26 -5.04 -2.10
CA LYS A 48 -7.77 -6.26 -2.73
C LYS A 48 -7.21 -6.47 -4.15
N SER A 49 -7.10 -5.39 -4.93
CA SER A 49 -6.50 -5.44 -6.27
C SER A 49 -5.01 -5.73 -6.22
N CYS A 50 -4.28 -5.16 -5.25
CA CYS A 50 -2.86 -5.42 -5.06
C CYS A 50 -2.60 -6.88 -4.66
N ILE A 51 -3.41 -7.45 -3.76
CA ILE A 51 -3.33 -8.87 -3.37
C ILE A 51 -3.56 -9.76 -4.59
N LYS A 52 -4.66 -9.58 -5.31
CA LYS A 52 -4.97 -10.36 -6.53
C LYS A 52 -3.89 -10.26 -7.60
N ASN A 53 -3.31 -9.06 -7.78
CA ASN A 53 -2.24 -8.87 -8.75
C ASN A 53 -0.91 -9.49 -8.29
N ARG A 54 -0.64 -9.50 -6.97
CA ARG A 54 0.52 -10.19 -6.39
C ARG A 54 0.43 -11.71 -6.61
N GLU A 55 -0.73 -12.31 -6.39
CA GLU A 55 -0.99 -13.73 -6.67
C GLU A 55 -0.72 -14.09 -8.14
N LYS A 56 -1.20 -13.26 -9.07
CA LYS A 56 -0.90 -13.43 -10.50
C LYS A 56 0.60 -13.28 -10.82
N VAL A 57 1.34 -12.50 -10.06
CA VAL A 57 2.80 -12.42 -10.20
C VAL A 57 3.44 -13.72 -9.71
N PHE A 58 2.95 -14.33 -8.63
CA PHE A 58 3.44 -15.64 -8.16
C PHE A 58 3.25 -16.73 -9.21
N GLU A 59 2.08 -16.81 -9.85
CA GLU A 59 1.83 -17.75 -10.95
C GLU A 59 2.82 -17.56 -12.12
N LYS A 60 3.09 -16.29 -12.48
CA LYS A 60 4.03 -15.96 -13.56
C LYS A 60 5.48 -16.28 -13.20
N ILE A 61 5.89 -16.04 -11.96
CA ILE A 61 7.21 -16.42 -11.44
C ILE A 61 7.35 -17.94 -11.51
N SER A 62 6.33 -18.71 -11.07
CA SER A 62 6.35 -20.16 -11.13
C SER A 62 6.51 -20.69 -12.57
N ALA A 63 5.75 -20.13 -13.52
CA ALA A 63 5.86 -20.50 -14.94
C ALA A 63 7.23 -20.15 -15.53
N LEU A 64 7.79 -18.99 -15.14
CA LEU A 64 9.12 -18.59 -15.60
C LEU A 64 10.24 -19.47 -15.01
N ILE A 65 10.10 -19.88 -13.74
CA ILE A 65 11.04 -20.85 -13.10
C ILE A 65 11.01 -22.19 -13.86
N ASP A 66 9.84 -22.67 -14.25
CA ASP A 66 9.74 -23.91 -15.06
C ASP A 66 10.47 -23.75 -16.40
N ALA A 67 10.28 -22.62 -17.09
CA ALA A 67 10.99 -22.34 -18.34
C ALA A 67 12.49 -22.23 -18.14
N MET A 68 12.96 -21.51 -17.10
CA MET A 68 14.39 -21.38 -16.78
C MET A 68 15.02 -22.74 -16.45
N ASN A 69 14.33 -23.58 -15.69
CA ASN A 69 14.80 -24.92 -15.34
C ASN A 69 14.88 -25.85 -16.55
N THR A 70 13.90 -25.74 -17.47
CA THR A 70 13.83 -26.61 -18.67
C THR A 70 14.81 -26.15 -19.75
N ASP A 71 14.84 -24.84 -20.03
CA ASP A 71 15.57 -24.31 -21.19
C ASP A 71 17.07 -24.17 -20.94
N VAL A 72 17.49 -23.90 -19.71
CA VAL A 72 18.85 -23.45 -19.43
C VAL A 72 19.51 -24.21 -18.28
N LEU A 73 18.85 -24.32 -17.14
CA LEU A 73 19.49 -24.74 -15.91
C LEU A 73 19.72 -26.24 -15.81
N ASN A 74 18.96 -27.06 -16.55
CA ASN A 74 19.21 -28.50 -16.65
C ASN A 74 20.63 -28.84 -17.17
N PHE A 75 21.19 -27.95 -17.99
CA PHE A 75 22.57 -28.12 -18.54
C PHE A 75 23.63 -27.58 -17.59
N MET A 76 23.27 -26.72 -16.63
CA MET A 76 24.22 -26.05 -15.73
C MET A 76 24.22 -26.60 -14.30
N GLY A 77 23.41 -27.64 -14.03
CA GLY A 77 23.34 -28.28 -12.71
C GLY A 77 22.69 -27.42 -11.62
N VAL A 78 21.99 -26.33 -12.00
CA VAL A 78 21.24 -25.46 -11.10
C VAL A 78 19.76 -25.65 -11.33
N LYS A 79 18.99 -25.79 -10.25
CA LYS A 79 17.55 -25.93 -10.30
C LYS A 79 16.90 -25.01 -9.28
N PHE A 80 15.93 -24.20 -9.71
CA PHE A 80 15.14 -23.36 -8.83
C PHE A 80 13.85 -24.07 -8.41
N GLU A 81 13.50 -23.90 -7.14
CA GLU A 81 12.28 -24.49 -6.58
C GLU A 81 11.08 -23.55 -6.76
N LYS A 82 9.94 -24.11 -7.13
CA LYS A 82 8.67 -23.39 -7.12
C LYS A 82 8.12 -23.34 -5.71
N ARG A 83 7.46 -22.21 -5.41
CA ARG A 83 6.79 -21.97 -4.13
C ARG A 83 5.37 -21.48 -4.39
N ALA A 84 4.48 -21.66 -3.42
CA ALA A 84 3.13 -21.09 -3.47
C ALA A 84 3.15 -19.56 -3.38
N GLU A 85 4.09 -19.04 -2.55
CA GLU A 85 4.33 -17.61 -2.37
C GLU A 85 5.83 -17.32 -2.51
N TYR A 86 6.14 -16.14 -3.03
CA TYR A 86 7.51 -15.72 -3.26
C TYR A 86 7.85 -14.49 -2.43
N ALA A 87 8.83 -14.65 -1.53
CA ALA A 87 9.47 -13.54 -0.84
C ALA A 87 10.37 -12.76 -1.81
N ILE A 88 10.47 -11.44 -1.61
CA ILE A 88 11.29 -10.55 -2.43
C ILE A 88 12.74 -11.04 -2.49
N ASP A 89 13.29 -11.44 -1.34
CA ASP A 89 14.69 -11.86 -1.24
C ASP A 89 14.95 -13.18 -1.98
N TYR A 90 13.99 -14.11 -1.93
CA TYR A 90 14.12 -15.35 -2.72
C TYR A 90 14.13 -15.09 -4.23
N VAL A 91 13.32 -14.15 -4.73
CA VAL A 91 13.33 -13.78 -6.16
C VAL A 91 14.64 -13.07 -6.54
N LYS A 92 15.25 -12.31 -5.64
CA LYS A 92 16.60 -11.74 -5.83
C LYS A 92 17.65 -12.84 -5.92
N GLU A 93 17.62 -13.80 -4.99
CA GLU A 93 18.53 -14.95 -5.00
C GLU A 93 18.44 -15.74 -6.31
N ILE A 94 17.23 -15.93 -6.85
CA ILE A 94 17.03 -16.55 -8.18
C ILE A 94 17.76 -15.75 -9.27
N LEU A 95 17.57 -14.42 -9.29
CA LEU A 95 18.21 -13.55 -10.29
C LEU A 95 19.74 -13.59 -10.20
N ASP A 96 20.29 -13.49 -8.99
CA ASP A 96 21.72 -13.54 -8.77
C ASP A 96 22.34 -14.90 -9.14
N SER A 97 21.64 -15.98 -8.77
CA SER A 97 22.07 -17.35 -9.09
C SER A 97 21.96 -17.62 -10.58
N TYR A 98 20.90 -17.14 -11.24
CA TYR A 98 20.72 -17.26 -12.68
C TYR A 98 21.81 -16.51 -13.44
N GLN A 99 22.11 -15.28 -13.03
CA GLN A 99 23.19 -14.48 -13.64
C GLN A 99 24.54 -15.19 -13.52
N LYS A 100 24.88 -15.70 -12.33
CA LYS A 100 26.12 -16.43 -12.10
C LYS A 100 26.24 -17.74 -12.91
N ALA A 101 25.12 -18.51 -12.95
CA ALA A 101 25.12 -19.80 -13.67
C ALA A 101 25.22 -19.62 -15.18
N THR A 102 24.68 -18.52 -15.73
CA THR A 102 24.65 -18.26 -17.16
C THR A 102 25.79 -17.33 -17.65
N ASP A 103 26.63 -16.84 -16.74
CA ASP A 103 27.67 -15.82 -17.03
C ASP A 103 27.11 -14.62 -17.81
N LEU A 104 25.88 -14.17 -17.45
CA LEU A 104 25.16 -13.16 -18.17
C LEU A 104 25.65 -11.76 -17.81
N ASP A 105 26.20 -11.04 -18.78
CA ASP A 105 26.49 -9.61 -18.61
C ASP A 105 25.19 -8.79 -18.64
N VAL A 106 24.72 -8.39 -17.46
CA VAL A 106 23.50 -7.59 -17.30
C VAL A 106 23.70 -6.10 -17.63
N THR A 107 24.95 -5.63 -17.67
CA THR A 107 25.29 -4.24 -17.97
C THR A 107 25.35 -3.99 -19.47
N GLY A 108 25.66 -5.01 -20.26
CA GLY A 108 25.80 -4.98 -21.70
C GLY A 108 24.51 -5.27 -22.48
N PHE A 109 23.33 -5.23 -21.86
CA PHE A 109 22.08 -5.50 -22.55
C PHE A 109 21.81 -4.48 -23.67
N VAL A 110 21.89 -4.95 -24.90
CA VAL A 110 21.58 -4.13 -26.06
C VAL A 110 20.07 -3.95 -26.17
N THR A 111 19.65 -2.69 -26.11
CA THR A 111 18.25 -2.29 -26.26
C THR A 111 18.09 -1.46 -27.52
N GLY A 112 17.02 -1.68 -28.30
CA GLY A 112 16.72 -0.87 -29.48
C GLY A 112 16.03 -1.64 -30.59
N ARG A 113 15.59 -0.90 -31.61
CA ARG A 113 14.91 -1.47 -32.78
C ARG A 113 15.90 -2.33 -33.60
N GLY A 114 15.51 -3.57 -33.89
CA GLY A 114 16.34 -4.49 -34.71
C GLY A 114 17.27 -5.42 -33.93
N HIS A 115 17.43 -5.24 -32.63
CA HIS A 115 18.24 -6.13 -31.79
C HIS A 115 17.36 -7.25 -31.19
N ARG A 116 17.67 -8.50 -31.50
CA ARG A 116 17.01 -9.66 -30.91
C ARG A 116 17.64 -9.99 -29.55
N LYS A 117 16.83 -9.97 -28.51
CA LYS A 117 17.23 -10.42 -27.18
C LYS A 117 17.47 -11.93 -27.18
N THR A 118 18.55 -12.37 -26.55
CA THR A 118 18.79 -13.81 -26.30
C THR A 118 17.73 -14.38 -25.37
N LEU A 119 17.59 -15.70 -25.31
CA LEU A 119 16.68 -16.36 -24.39
C LEU A 119 17.04 -15.99 -22.94
N LEU A 120 18.31 -16.07 -22.58
CA LEU A 120 18.84 -15.71 -21.25
C LEU A 120 18.47 -14.28 -20.85
N GLN A 121 18.70 -13.32 -21.75
CA GLN A 121 18.36 -11.92 -21.52
C GLN A 121 16.86 -11.71 -21.30
N ARG A 122 16.00 -12.40 -22.06
CA ARG A 122 14.54 -12.32 -21.92
C ARG A 122 14.08 -12.85 -20.56
N GLN A 123 14.54 -14.03 -20.18
CA GLN A 123 14.19 -14.66 -18.90
C GLN A 123 14.64 -13.83 -17.72
N TYR A 124 15.87 -13.32 -17.73
CA TYR A 124 16.40 -12.43 -16.69
C TYR A 124 15.57 -11.14 -16.56
N GLN A 125 15.33 -10.44 -17.68
CA GLN A 125 14.57 -9.19 -17.67
C GLN A 125 13.11 -9.40 -17.25
N GLU A 126 12.52 -10.53 -17.59
CA GLU A 126 11.15 -10.86 -17.18
C GLU A 126 11.07 -11.16 -15.68
N MET A 127 12.02 -11.89 -15.12
CA MET A 127 12.11 -12.12 -13.67
C MET A 127 12.36 -10.82 -12.92
N ALA A 128 13.28 -9.97 -13.38
CA ALA A 128 13.53 -8.65 -12.80
C ALA A 128 12.25 -7.77 -12.80
N LYS A 129 11.47 -7.80 -13.88
CA LYS A 129 10.18 -7.11 -13.96
C LYS A 129 9.16 -7.66 -12.95
N TYR A 130 9.13 -8.96 -12.72
CA TYR A 130 8.25 -9.56 -11.71
C TYR A 130 8.70 -9.18 -10.29
N LEU A 131 10.00 -9.13 -10.04
CA LEU A 131 10.55 -8.65 -8.77
C LEU A 131 10.10 -7.21 -8.46
N GLU A 132 10.20 -6.28 -9.42
CA GLU A 132 9.77 -4.90 -9.21
C GLU A 132 8.25 -4.77 -8.99
N ARG A 133 7.44 -5.58 -9.69
CA ARG A 133 6.01 -5.65 -9.44
C ARG A 133 5.69 -6.21 -8.06
N LEU A 134 6.41 -7.26 -7.64
CA LEU A 134 6.25 -7.85 -6.32
C LEU A 134 6.56 -6.85 -5.22
N LYS A 135 7.69 -6.12 -5.31
CA LYS A 135 8.04 -5.02 -4.39
C LYS A 135 6.93 -3.96 -4.32
N THR A 136 6.42 -3.56 -5.48
CA THR A 136 5.37 -2.54 -5.57
C THR A 136 4.08 -2.98 -4.89
N TYR A 137 3.59 -4.19 -5.17
CA TYR A 137 2.35 -4.69 -4.55
C TYR A 137 2.51 -4.93 -3.06
N THR A 138 3.64 -5.48 -2.62
CA THR A 138 3.94 -5.68 -1.19
C THR A 138 3.93 -4.34 -0.46
N LYS A 139 4.62 -3.33 -0.97
CA LYS A 139 4.61 -1.98 -0.40
C LYS A 139 3.21 -1.36 -0.33
N HIS A 140 2.38 -1.55 -1.37
CA HIS A 140 1.00 -1.06 -1.36
C HIS A 140 0.13 -1.74 -0.30
N ILE A 141 0.30 -3.05 -0.10
CA ILE A 141 -0.41 -3.81 0.92
C ILE A 141 0.03 -3.37 2.32
N GLU A 142 1.33 -3.16 2.53
CA GLU A 142 1.89 -2.67 3.80
C GLU A 142 1.36 -1.27 4.16
N ILE A 143 1.30 -0.34 3.20
CA ILE A 143 0.74 1.01 3.42
C ILE A 143 -0.74 0.94 3.81
N CYS A 144 -1.52 0.04 3.23
CA CYS A 144 -2.91 -0.16 3.63
C CYS A 144 -3.03 -0.72 5.05
N GLY A 145 -2.05 -1.50 5.52
CA GLY A 145 -2.12 -2.17 6.81
C GLY A 145 -3.33 -3.11 6.92
N GLU A 146 -3.80 -3.40 8.11
CA GLU A 146 -4.92 -4.32 8.34
C GLU A 146 -6.28 -3.63 8.20
N SER A 147 -6.39 -2.41 8.67
CA SER A 147 -7.66 -1.68 8.84
C SER A 147 -8.17 -0.99 7.57
N ARG A 148 -7.30 -0.67 6.61
CA ARG A 148 -7.67 0.09 5.41
C ARG A 148 -7.80 -0.78 4.17
N ASN A 149 -8.79 -0.48 3.34
CA ASN A 149 -9.00 -1.14 2.05
C ASN A 149 -8.35 -0.40 0.87
N SER A 150 -7.98 0.85 1.06
CA SER A 150 -7.44 1.72 0.02
C SER A 150 -6.65 2.88 0.60
N TYR A 151 -5.88 3.56 -0.25
CA TYR A 151 -5.27 4.85 0.05
C TYR A 151 -5.05 5.66 -1.23
N ALA A 152 -4.80 6.97 -1.10
CA ALA A 152 -4.42 7.84 -2.20
C ALA A 152 -2.89 7.91 -2.34
N LYS A 153 -2.34 7.82 -3.56
CA LYS A 153 -0.87 7.88 -3.76
C LYS A 153 -0.27 9.23 -3.36
N THR A 154 -1.05 10.30 -3.49
CA THR A 154 -0.64 11.66 -3.17
C THR A 154 -0.78 11.99 -1.69
N ASP A 155 -1.61 11.22 -0.97
CA ASP A 155 -1.78 11.29 0.47
C ASP A 155 -2.02 9.88 1.00
N LYS A 156 -1.01 9.30 1.62
CA LYS A 156 -1.03 7.89 2.05
C LYS A 156 -1.93 7.65 3.26
N ASP A 157 -2.28 8.68 4.00
CA ASP A 157 -3.10 8.59 5.20
C ASP A 157 -4.59 8.71 4.87
N ALA A 158 -4.92 9.32 3.74
CA ALA A 158 -6.30 9.42 3.24
C ALA A 158 -6.81 8.07 2.70
N THR A 159 -8.02 7.70 3.10
CA THR A 159 -8.72 6.50 2.64
C THR A 159 -9.88 6.89 1.71
N PHE A 160 -10.14 6.09 0.68
CA PHE A 160 -11.27 6.34 -0.21
C PHE A 160 -12.58 5.91 0.44
N MET A 161 -13.47 6.89 0.64
CA MET A 161 -14.78 6.68 1.26
C MET A 161 -15.85 7.59 0.66
N ARG A 162 -17.11 7.27 0.88
CA ARG A 162 -18.24 8.14 0.50
C ARG A 162 -18.38 9.26 1.50
N ILE A 163 -18.53 10.48 1.00
CA ILE A 163 -18.77 11.69 1.80
C ILE A 163 -20.27 12.00 1.78
N LYS A 164 -20.87 12.34 2.92
CA LYS A 164 -22.31 12.64 3.05
C LYS A 164 -22.79 13.80 2.14
N ARG A 165 -21.90 14.77 1.87
CA ARG A 165 -22.15 15.90 0.96
C ARG A 165 -21.22 15.82 -0.23
N ASP A 166 -21.54 14.96 -1.18
CA ASP A 166 -20.84 14.93 -2.46
C ASP A 166 -21.34 16.11 -3.31
N TYR A 167 -20.46 17.07 -3.59
CA TYR A 167 -20.76 18.23 -4.42
C TYR A 167 -21.08 17.87 -5.89
N MET A 168 -20.70 16.66 -6.33
CA MET A 168 -21.02 16.13 -7.65
C MET A 168 -22.34 15.37 -7.67
N GLY A 169 -22.90 15.01 -6.51
CA GLY A 169 -24.17 14.29 -6.39
C GLY A 169 -24.19 12.90 -7.02
N ASN A 170 -23.04 12.26 -7.18
CA ASN A 170 -22.91 10.98 -7.88
C ASN A 170 -22.40 9.82 -7.00
N ASP A 171 -22.41 9.99 -5.68
CA ASP A 171 -21.95 8.98 -4.70
C ASP A 171 -20.50 8.52 -4.92
N GLN A 172 -19.68 9.36 -5.49
CA GLN A 172 -18.29 9.05 -5.80
C GLN A 172 -17.48 8.83 -4.53
N LEU A 173 -16.54 7.86 -4.59
CA LEU A 173 -15.54 7.68 -3.54
C LEU A 173 -14.46 8.75 -3.68
N LEU A 174 -14.22 9.48 -2.60
CA LEU A 174 -13.18 10.52 -2.52
C LEU A 174 -12.15 10.15 -1.45
N PRO A 175 -10.88 10.57 -1.63
CA PRO A 175 -9.90 10.46 -0.55
C PRO A 175 -10.33 11.34 0.61
N ALA A 176 -10.45 10.78 1.79
CA ALA A 176 -10.99 11.46 2.96
C ALA A 176 -10.46 10.89 4.26
N TYR A 177 -10.67 11.64 5.33
CA TYR A 177 -10.45 11.26 6.72
C TYR A 177 -11.79 11.09 7.41
N ASN A 178 -11.94 10.02 8.18
CA ASN A 178 -13.08 9.81 9.05
C ASN A 178 -12.74 10.37 10.43
N VAL A 179 -13.21 11.58 10.72
CA VAL A 179 -12.96 12.28 11.98
C VAL A 179 -14.10 11.99 12.93
N GLN A 180 -13.79 11.47 14.10
CA GLN A 180 -14.73 11.22 15.19
C GLN A 180 -14.47 12.25 16.29
N ALA A 181 -15.53 12.91 16.75
CA ALA A 181 -15.47 13.86 17.86
C ALA A 181 -16.35 13.35 19.00
N ALA A 182 -15.82 13.32 20.20
CA ALA A 182 -16.57 13.13 21.42
C ALA A 182 -16.88 14.48 22.05
N ILE A 183 -18.15 14.75 22.30
CA ILE A 183 -18.67 16.03 22.78
C ILE A 183 -19.30 15.79 24.15
N CYS A 184 -18.88 16.58 25.14
CA CYS A 184 -19.47 16.68 26.47
C CYS A 184 -20.06 18.08 26.63
N ASP A 185 -21.35 18.19 26.88
CA ASP A 185 -22.09 19.46 26.84
C ASP A 185 -21.87 20.21 25.51
N GLU A 186 -21.21 21.37 25.54
CA GLU A 186 -20.91 22.20 24.36
C GLU A 186 -19.46 22.05 23.88
N TYR A 187 -18.66 21.22 24.54
CA TYR A 187 -17.22 21.15 24.33
C TYR A 187 -16.78 19.85 23.64
N ILE A 188 -15.81 19.97 22.76
CA ILE A 188 -15.17 18.81 22.12
C ILE A 188 -14.13 18.24 23.09
N ALA A 189 -14.42 17.08 23.68
CA ALA A 189 -13.54 16.42 24.62
C ALA A 189 -12.39 15.66 23.95
N VAL A 190 -12.69 14.95 22.85
CA VAL A 190 -11.72 14.12 22.13
C VAL A 190 -11.95 14.24 20.64
N ILE A 191 -10.88 14.27 19.86
CA ILE A 191 -10.91 14.12 18.39
C ILE A 191 -10.04 12.94 18.03
N ASP A 192 -10.56 12.06 17.19
CA ASP A 192 -9.82 10.92 16.66
C ASP A 192 -10.03 10.78 15.15
N VAL A 193 -9.00 10.35 14.42
CA VAL A 193 -9.05 10.14 12.98
C VAL A 193 -8.96 8.66 12.67
N LYS A 194 -10.04 8.08 12.21
CA LYS A 194 -10.11 6.65 11.89
C LYS A 194 -9.66 6.36 10.46
N PRO A 195 -8.90 5.28 10.26
CA PRO A 195 -8.40 4.90 8.94
C PRO A 195 -9.43 4.18 8.05
N TYR A 196 -10.66 4.00 8.52
CA TYR A 196 -11.74 3.29 7.83
C TYR A 196 -13.01 4.13 7.73
N ALA A 197 -13.89 3.74 6.79
CA ALA A 197 -15.08 4.53 6.45
C ALA A 197 -16.28 4.31 7.38
N SER A 198 -16.28 3.28 8.23
CA SER A 198 -17.37 2.98 9.16
C SER A 198 -17.18 3.73 10.47
N ASP A 199 -18.25 4.31 10.95
CA ASP A 199 -18.33 4.87 12.29
C ASP A 199 -18.49 3.68 13.26
N GLN A 200 -17.51 3.45 14.11
CA GLN A 200 -17.51 2.43 15.17
C GLN A 200 -17.12 3.06 16.49
#